data_5e79dd08f771901c8d4f2e28e5f205b8
#
_entry.id   5e79dd08f771901c8d4f2e28e5f205b8
#
_cell.length_a   1.000
_cell.length_b   1.000
_cell.length_c   1.000
_cell.angle_alpha   90.00
_cell.angle_beta   90.00
_cell.angle_gamma   90.00
#
_symmetry.space_group_name_H-M   'P 1'
#
loop_
_entity.id
_entity.type
_entity.pdbx_description
1 polymer ?
#
loop_
_entity_poly.entity_id
_entity_poly.type
_entity_poly.pdbx_seq_one_letter_code
_entity_poly.pdbx_strand_id
1 'polypeptide(L)'
;RGLVATVEPLPDGSIRGRVLNGRGESYQQRITLSNSFVDGICSCPVGHNCKHVVAVLMTSAERDSSSPQLAAPVRGWLTRVKQQPTALVPPEARPEGYPDKVKERLLYVLIPNETKVRIDIYKGRINAAGTGLNKAIRRYDALRSNAVAKFIRPTDLELLSALAQTQLWETHYSYGLPGMFKPKGQDALPLIRRLCDTGRFLHDNSPDAELSWSEACPKARLAWRMAADGSQSLGFEDADGIQLELRALDGAALWVNTAHGQIGALAQPVQIEALQLVQSAPQVAPDEAAALAAEMPATLAGLALPPPHVARQRRRAAHKRIARLTLGAESARDGYRRWDSVSVTLPTLTLRFVYDGQEVWEGDADPRVVENNEVVTLTRDH
;
A
#
# COMPACT_ATOMS: atom_id res chain seq x y z
N ARG A 1 31.49 -34.97 22.31
CA ARG A 1 32.35 -34.82 21.13
C ARG A 1 32.41 -36.18 20.44
N GLY A 2 32.09 -36.24 19.10
CA GLY A 2 32.16 -37.49 18.33
C GLY A 2 30.82 -38.09 17.92
N LEU A 3 29.68 -37.49 18.34
CA LEU A 3 28.34 -37.97 18.01
C LEU A 3 27.72 -37.32 16.78
N VAL A 4 28.30 -36.25 16.26
CA VAL A 4 27.82 -35.60 15.02
C VAL A 4 28.40 -36.37 13.84
N ALA A 5 27.56 -37.12 13.11
CA ALA A 5 27.97 -37.95 11.98
C ALA A 5 28.14 -37.15 10.69
N THR A 6 27.22 -36.21 10.42
CA THR A 6 27.27 -35.36 9.22
C THR A 6 26.76 -33.95 9.52
N VAL A 7 27.37 -32.96 8.83
CA VAL A 7 26.90 -31.57 8.76
C VAL A 7 27.04 -31.14 7.33
N GLU A 8 25.96 -30.72 6.73
CA GLU A 8 25.85 -30.33 5.31
C GLU A 8 25.10 -29.01 5.18
N PRO A 9 25.74 -27.94 4.65
CA PRO A 9 25.05 -26.74 4.29
C PRO A 9 24.17 -27.00 3.05
N LEU A 10 22.93 -26.50 3.07
CA LEU A 10 22.00 -26.61 1.95
C LEU A 10 21.99 -25.32 1.12
N PRO A 11 21.55 -25.39 -0.16
CA PRO A 11 21.53 -24.24 -1.06
C PRO A 11 20.63 -23.09 -0.57
N ASP A 12 19.63 -23.40 0.28
CA ASP A 12 18.71 -22.43 0.89
C ASP A 12 19.29 -21.72 2.13
N GLY A 13 20.57 -21.98 2.46
CA GLY A 13 21.25 -21.42 3.61
C GLY A 13 20.95 -22.14 4.93
N SER A 14 20.11 -23.17 4.94
CA SER A 14 19.89 -24.02 6.12
C SER A 14 21.01 -25.07 6.26
N ILE A 15 21.16 -25.61 7.46
CA ILE A 15 22.13 -26.67 7.75
C ILE A 15 21.38 -27.95 8.04
N ARG A 16 21.75 -29.02 7.35
CA ARG A 16 21.31 -30.38 7.66
C ARG A 16 22.37 -31.06 8.53
N GLY A 17 21.93 -31.68 9.62
CA GLY A 17 22.80 -32.45 10.50
C GLY A 17 22.28 -33.87 10.75
N ARG A 18 23.19 -34.74 11.17
CA ARG A 18 22.89 -36.08 11.69
C ARG A 18 23.71 -36.35 12.91
N VAL A 19 23.06 -36.64 14.02
CA VAL A 19 23.71 -36.92 15.33
C VAL A 19 23.36 -38.33 15.76
N LEU A 20 24.34 -39.08 16.22
CA LEU A 20 24.16 -40.41 16.82
C LEU A 20 24.01 -40.27 18.33
N ASN A 21 23.10 -41.01 18.94
CA ASN A 21 23.10 -41.13 20.40
C ASN A 21 24.06 -42.25 20.86
N GLY A 22 24.28 -42.31 22.17
CA GLY A 22 25.16 -43.33 22.75
C GLY A 22 24.70 -44.80 22.58
N ARG A 23 23.49 -45.03 22.00
CA ARG A 23 22.91 -46.34 21.70
C ARG A 23 22.89 -46.65 20.18
N GLY A 24 23.52 -45.80 19.35
CA GLY A 24 23.58 -45.97 17.91
C GLY A 24 22.38 -45.49 17.13
N GLU A 25 21.34 -44.94 17.77
CA GLU A 25 20.20 -44.35 17.09
C GLU A 25 20.63 -43.01 16.48
N SER A 26 20.10 -42.66 15.29
CA SER A 26 20.41 -41.45 14.61
C SER A 26 19.24 -40.46 14.62
N TYR A 27 19.52 -39.20 14.92
CA TYR A 27 18.58 -38.11 14.84
C TYR A 27 18.98 -37.17 13.71
N GLN A 28 18.01 -36.72 12.92
CA GLN A 28 18.22 -35.76 11.85
C GLN A 28 17.86 -34.36 12.32
N GLN A 29 18.63 -33.36 11.90
CA GLN A 29 18.41 -31.95 12.19
C GLN A 29 18.30 -31.18 10.91
N ARG A 30 17.41 -30.16 10.90
CA ARG A 30 17.40 -29.06 9.95
C ARG A 30 17.41 -27.77 10.72
N ILE A 31 18.37 -26.91 10.43
CA ILE A 31 18.65 -25.70 11.19
C ILE A 31 18.65 -24.51 10.25
N THR A 32 17.79 -23.54 10.53
CA THR A 32 17.72 -22.28 9.82
C THR A 32 18.38 -21.18 10.65
N LEU A 33 19.31 -20.45 10.05
CA LEU A 33 20.00 -19.35 10.69
C LEU A 33 19.44 -18.03 10.15
N SER A 34 19.05 -17.14 11.04
CA SER A 34 18.73 -15.75 10.72
C SER A 34 19.68 -14.81 11.49
N ASN A 35 19.69 -13.52 11.14
CA ASN A 35 20.60 -12.55 11.78
C ASN A 35 20.38 -12.39 13.29
N SER A 36 19.26 -12.85 13.84
CA SER A 36 18.87 -12.62 15.23
C SER A 36 18.48 -13.87 16.01
N PHE A 37 18.27 -15.01 15.36
CA PHE A 37 17.93 -16.26 16.05
C PHE A 37 18.27 -17.51 15.23
N VAL A 38 18.31 -18.63 15.94
CA VAL A 38 18.52 -19.97 15.40
C VAL A 38 17.24 -20.76 15.59
N ASP A 39 16.73 -21.33 14.50
CA ASP A 39 15.59 -22.23 14.52
C ASP A 39 16.00 -23.63 14.05
N GLY A 40 15.91 -24.63 14.92
CA GLY A 40 16.39 -25.97 14.65
C GLY A 40 15.35 -27.05 14.97
N ILE A 41 14.93 -27.79 13.95
CA ILE A 41 14.05 -28.95 14.07
C ILE A 41 14.91 -30.22 14.18
N CYS A 42 14.57 -31.11 15.10
CA CYS A 42 15.25 -32.39 15.32
C CYS A 42 14.26 -33.55 15.43
N SER A 43 14.60 -34.71 14.87
CA SER A 43 13.77 -35.92 14.98
C SER A 43 13.81 -36.60 16.36
N CYS A 44 14.52 -36.04 17.37
CA CYS A 44 14.52 -36.56 18.72
C CYS A 44 13.23 -36.20 19.49
N PRO A 45 12.92 -36.85 20.62
CA PRO A 45 11.70 -36.57 21.39
C PRO A 45 11.50 -35.11 21.84
N VAL A 46 12.57 -34.31 21.93
CA VAL A 46 12.48 -32.86 22.26
C VAL A 46 12.01 -32.05 21.06
N GLY A 47 12.31 -32.48 19.84
CA GLY A 47 11.78 -31.95 18.60
C GLY A 47 12.37 -30.62 18.13
N HIS A 48 12.60 -29.63 19.01
CA HIS A 48 12.95 -28.27 18.64
C HIS A 48 14.07 -27.70 19.51
N ASN A 49 15.04 -27.02 18.89
CA ASN A 49 16.18 -26.35 19.54
C ASN A 49 16.86 -27.15 20.65
N CYS A 50 16.98 -28.47 20.45
CA CYS A 50 17.51 -29.40 21.41
C CYS A 50 19.08 -29.45 21.41
N LYS A 51 19.66 -30.21 22.35
CA LYS A 51 21.12 -30.39 22.41
C LYS A 51 21.75 -30.93 21.11
N HIS A 52 21.01 -31.66 20.28
CA HIS A 52 21.51 -32.18 19.02
C HIS A 52 21.62 -31.06 17.97
N VAL A 53 20.72 -30.08 17.96
CA VAL A 53 20.80 -28.88 17.15
C VAL A 53 22.06 -28.08 17.53
N VAL A 54 22.31 -27.89 18.83
CA VAL A 54 23.51 -27.19 19.32
C VAL A 54 24.79 -27.92 18.90
N ALA A 55 24.81 -29.25 18.99
CA ALA A 55 25.99 -30.04 18.60
C ALA A 55 26.31 -29.88 17.09
N VAL A 56 25.30 -29.88 16.21
CA VAL A 56 25.47 -29.65 14.78
C VAL A 56 26.00 -28.25 14.49
N LEU A 57 25.46 -27.22 15.16
CA LEU A 57 25.93 -25.84 15.02
C LEU A 57 27.38 -25.65 15.43
N MET A 58 27.78 -26.19 16.59
CA MET A 58 29.16 -26.12 17.04
C MET A 58 30.11 -26.81 16.04
N THR A 59 29.73 -27.98 15.53
CA THR A 59 30.55 -28.69 14.53
C THR A 59 30.61 -27.93 13.20
N SER A 60 29.54 -27.25 12.80
CA SER A 60 29.54 -26.39 11.61
C SER A 60 30.50 -25.21 11.81
N ALA A 61 30.44 -24.54 12.95
CA ALA A 61 31.30 -23.40 13.27
C ALA A 61 32.80 -23.79 13.32
N GLU A 62 33.13 -24.97 13.86
CA GLU A 62 34.52 -25.49 13.88
C GLU A 62 35.05 -25.78 12.49
N ARG A 63 34.21 -26.27 11.56
CA ARG A 63 34.59 -26.52 10.14
C ARG A 63 34.81 -25.24 9.36
N ASP A 64 33.97 -24.23 9.60
CA ASP A 64 34.10 -22.92 8.96
C ASP A 64 35.34 -22.13 9.40
N SER A 65 35.91 -22.45 10.55
CA SER A 65 37.09 -21.75 11.11
C SER A 65 38.41 -22.09 10.39
N SER A 66 38.42 -23.08 9.49
CA SER A 66 39.66 -23.57 8.82
C SER A 66 39.95 -22.93 7.45
N SER A 67 39.06 -22.07 6.93
CA SER A 67 39.25 -21.33 5.69
C SER A 67 39.41 -19.83 5.94
N PRO A 68 40.24 -19.08 5.18
CA PRO A 68 40.37 -17.63 5.35
C PRO A 68 39.02 -16.97 5.10
N GLN A 69 38.35 -16.55 6.17
CA GLN A 69 37.02 -16.00 6.09
C GLN A 69 37.08 -14.48 5.89
N LEU A 70 36.39 -14.02 4.86
CA LEU A 70 36.09 -12.58 4.71
C LEU A 70 35.33 -12.09 5.96
N ALA A 71 35.75 -10.96 6.51
CA ALA A 71 35.04 -10.31 7.61
C ALA A 71 33.55 -10.10 7.27
N ALA A 72 32.66 -10.23 8.26
CA ALA A 72 31.21 -10.15 8.04
C ALA A 72 30.75 -8.92 7.22
N PRO A 73 31.31 -7.70 7.41
CA PRO A 73 30.98 -6.55 6.57
C PRO A 73 31.38 -6.75 5.09
N VAL A 74 32.54 -7.37 4.84
CA VAL A 74 33.05 -7.64 3.47
C VAL A 74 32.22 -8.72 2.80
N ARG A 75 31.84 -9.76 3.54
CA ARG A 75 30.97 -10.82 3.06
C ARG A 75 29.57 -10.27 2.70
N GLY A 76 29.00 -9.45 3.57
CA GLY A 76 27.73 -8.77 3.32
C GLY A 76 27.77 -7.84 2.12
N TRP A 77 28.89 -7.12 1.93
CA TRP A 77 29.11 -6.30 0.74
C TRP A 77 29.25 -7.18 -0.51
N LEU A 78 30.06 -8.23 -0.48
CA LEU A 78 30.26 -9.14 -1.61
C LEU A 78 28.94 -9.85 -2.02
N THR A 79 28.12 -10.22 -1.05
CA THR A 79 26.78 -10.79 -1.32
C THR A 79 25.91 -9.78 -2.05
N ARG A 80 25.91 -8.52 -1.63
CA ARG A 80 25.18 -7.44 -2.33
C ARG A 80 25.71 -7.19 -3.73
N VAL A 81 27.04 -7.21 -3.92
CA VAL A 81 27.67 -7.08 -5.24
C VAL A 81 27.28 -8.23 -6.17
N LYS A 82 27.26 -9.48 -5.65
CA LYS A 82 26.83 -10.65 -6.42
C LYS A 82 25.33 -10.68 -6.72
N GLN A 83 24.53 -10.02 -5.89
CA GLN A 83 23.08 -9.90 -6.04
C GLN A 83 22.67 -8.66 -6.86
N GLN A 84 23.63 -7.75 -7.16
CA GLN A 84 23.34 -6.72 -8.14
C GLN A 84 23.15 -7.40 -9.51
N PRO A 85 22.00 -7.20 -10.16
CA PRO A 85 21.78 -7.73 -11.50
C PRO A 85 22.90 -7.21 -12.39
N THR A 86 23.68 -8.13 -12.95
CA THR A 86 24.71 -7.82 -13.94
C THR A 86 24.01 -7.27 -15.17
N ALA A 87 24.29 -6.05 -15.49
CA ALA A 87 23.72 -5.24 -16.55
C ALA A 87 22.27 -4.77 -16.28
N LEU A 88 22.13 -3.46 -16.20
CA LEU A 88 21.04 -2.71 -16.78
C LEU A 88 20.93 -3.02 -18.29
N VAL A 89 20.58 -4.25 -18.63
CA VAL A 89 19.89 -4.51 -19.88
C VAL A 89 18.50 -3.93 -19.63
N PRO A 90 18.06 -2.90 -20.37
CA PRO A 90 16.66 -2.55 -20.38
C PRO A 90 15.95 -3.87 -20.70
N PRO A 91 15.07 -4.37 -19.87
CA PRO A 91 14.26 -5.45 -20.31
C PRO A 91 13.44 -4.89 -21.47
N GLU A 92 13.76 -5.26 -22.70
CA GLU A 92 12.70 -5.51 -23.65
C GLU A 92 11.91 -6.70 -23.09
N ALA A 93 11.35 -6.49 -21.91
CA ALA A 93 10.43 -7.39 -21.29
C ALA A 93 9.14 -7.25 -22.10
N ARG A 94 9.07 -8.05 -23.17
CA ARG A 94 7.77 -8.48 -23.66
C ARG A 94 7.02 -8.93 -22.42
N PRO A 95 5.84 -8.35 -22.14
CA PRO A 95 5.08 -8.76 -20.97
C PRO A 95 4.94 -10.29 -21.06
N GLU A 96 5.40 -11.00 -20.03
CA GLU A 96 5.33 -12.47 -19.99
C GLU A 96 3.88 -12.85 -20.24
N GLY A 97 3.58 -13.31 -21.46
CA GLY A 97 2.22 -13.61 -21.87
C GLY A 97 1.63 -14.69 -20.95
N TYR A 98 0.42 -14.46 -20.51
CA TYR A 98 -0.29 -15.49 -19.76
C TYR A 98 -0.79 -16.57 -20.72
N PRO A 99 -0.68 -17.86 -20.38
CA PRO A 99 -1.30 -18.91 -21.16
C PRO A 99 -2.81 -18.64 -21.32
N ASP A 100 -3.38 -18.91 -22.48
CA ASP A 100 -4.81 -18.60 -22.78
C ASP A 100 -5.81 -19.19 -21.78
N LYS A 101 -5.47 -20.32 -21.17
CA LYS A 101 -6.29 -20.99 -20.17
C LYS A 101 -6.26 -20.31 -18.80
N VAL A 102 -5.26 -19.46 -18.54
CA VAL A 102 -5.08 -18.78 -17.25
C VAL A 102 -5.80 -17.43 -17.29
N LYS A 103 -6.98 -17.36 -16.70
CA LYS A 103 -7.80 -16.14 -16.67
C LYS A 103 -7.57 -15.29 -15.41
N GLU A 104 -6.96 -15.84 -14.36
CA GLU A 104 -6.62 -15.08 -13.14
C GLU A 104 -5.32 -14.28 -13.34
N ARG A 105 -5.22 -13.18 -12.62
CA ARG A 105 -4.06 -12.26 -12.58
C ARG A 105 -3.73 -11.92 -11.15
N LEU A 106 -2.45 -11.86 -10.83
CA LEU A 106 -1.98 -11.22 -9.60
C LEU A 106 -1.98 -9.70 -9.82
N LEU A 107 -2.52 -8.97 -8.87
CA LEU A 107 -2.68 -7.53 -8.90
C LEU A 107 -1.97 -6.91 -7.71
N TYR A 108 -1.31 -5.81 -7.93
CA TYR A 108 -0.69 -4.97 -6.92
C TYR A 108 -1.57 -3.73 -6.74
N VAL A 109 -1.96 -3.43 -5.53
CA VAL A 109 -2.91 -2.34 -5.26
C VAL A 109 -2.28 -1.33 -4.32
N LEU A 110 -2.09 -0.11 -4.80
CA LEU A 110 -1.73 1.04 -3.97
C LEU A 110 -2.96 1.45 -3.15
N ILE A 111 -2.82 1.38 -1.84
CA ILE A 111 -3.93 1.70 -0.94
C ILE A 111 -4.10 3.22 -0.82
N PRO A 112 -5.31 3.76 -1.07
CA PRO A 112 -5.59 5.19 -0.97
C PRO A 112 -5.55 5.68 0.48
N ASN A 113 -5.49 7.00 0.67
CA ASN A 113 -5.60 7.69 1.96
C ASN A 113 -4.56 7.28 3.04
N GLU A 114 -3.46 6.68 2.63
CA GLU A 114 -2.31 6.41 3.49
C GLU A 114 -1.24 7.48 3.28
N THR A 115 -0.60 7.94 4.34
CA THR A 115 0.53 8.91 4.21
C THR A 115 1.75 8.25 3.58
N LYS A 116 1.99 6.98 3.91
CA LYS A 116 3.08 6.17 3.36
C LYS A 116 2.59 5.27 2.25
N VAL A 117 3.51 4.90 1.35
CA VAL A 117 3.22 3.89 0.34
C VAL A 117 2.86 2.58 1.02
N ARG A 118 1.68 2.06 0.72
CA ARG A 118 1.22 0.74 1.11
C ARG A 118 0.68 0.00 -0.10
N ILE A 119 1.15 -1.21 -0.30
CA ILE A 119 0.78 -2.08 -1.41
C ILE A 119 0.16 -3.34 -0.84
N ASP A 120 -1.06 -3.64 -1.27
CA ASP A 120 -1.74 -4.88 -0.95
C ASP A 120 -1.79 -5.77 -2.20
N ILE A 121 -1.78 -7.08 -1.99
CA ILE A 121 -1.83 -8.07 -3.08
C ILE A 121 -3.26 -8.56 -3.25
N TYR A 122 -3.72 -8.51 -4.50
CA TYR A 122 -5.04 -8.98 -4.89
C TYR A 122 -4.94 -9.99 -6.03
N LYS A 123 -6.02 -10.67 -6.30
CA LYS A 123 -6.24 -11.42 -7.52
C LYS A 123 -7.51 -10.95 -8.19
N GLY A 124 -7.46 -10.83 -9.50
CA GLY A 124 -8.57 -10.52 -10.36
C GLY A 124 -8.69 -11.53 -11.49
N ARG A 125 -9.82 -11.55 -12.17
CA ARG A 125 -10.06 -12.39 -13.34
C ARG A 125 -10.34 -11.51 -14.54
N ILE A 126 -9.72 -11.83 -15.67
CA ILE A 126 -10.02 -11.15 -16.94
C ILE A 126 -11.49 -11.39 -17.33
N ASN A 127 -12.13 -10.35 -17.83
CA ASN A 127 -13.50 -10.40 -18.32
C ASN A 127 -13.62 -11.33 -19.55
N ALA A 128 -14.85 -11.66 -19.95
CA ALA A 128 -15.11 -12.57 -21.07
C ALA A 128 -14.58 -12.02 -22.40
N ALA A 129 -14.52 -10.69 -22.56
CA ALA A 129 -14.01 -10.03 -23.75
C ALA A 129 -12.48 -10.01 -23.83
N GLY A 130 -11.77 -10.32 -22.74
CA GLY A 130 -10.30 -10.30 -22.69
C GLY A 130 -9.68 -8.89 -22.61
N THR A 131 -10.51 -7.84 -22.49
CA THR A 131 -10.09 -6.43 -22.58
C THR A 131 -9.80 -5.76 -21.23
N GLY A 132 -10.11 -6.42 -20.12
CA GLY A 132 -9.93 -5.85 -18.79
C GLY A 132 -10.26 -6.85 -17.67
N LEU A 133 -10.23 -6.37 -16.45
CA LEU A 133 -10.54 -7.18 -15.25
C LEU A 133 -12.07 -7.15 -14.98
N ASN A 134 -12.57 -8.22 -14.38
CA ASN A 134 -13.89 -8.22 -13.78
C ASN A 134 -13.92 -7.26 -12.58
N LYS A 135 -15.09 -6.66 -12.30
CA LYS A 135 -15.29 -5.74 -11.15
C LYS A 135 -14.93 -6.33 -9.79
N ALA A 136 -15.03 -7.66 -9.64
CA ALA A 136 -14.71 -8.33 -8.37
C ALA A 136 -13.24 -8.74 -8.34
N ILE A 137 -12.42 -7.95 -7.66
CA ILE A 137 -11.08 -8.35 -7.25
C ILE A 137 -11.09 -8.74 -5.77
N ARG A 138 -10.21 -9.67 -5.38
CA ARG A 138 -10.17 -10.20 -4.02
C ARG A 138 -8.74 -10.17 -3.48
N ARG A 139 -8.61 -9.84 -2.21
CA ARG A 139 -7.32 -9.93 -1.51
C ARG A 139 -6.74 -11.33 -1.65
N TYR A 140 -5.46 -11.42 -1.92
CA TYR A 140 -4.77 -12.69 -2.12
C TYR A 140 -3.50 -12.76 -1.27
N ASP A 141 -3.38 -13.81 -0.49
CA ASP A 141 -2.19 -14.10 0.29
C ASP A 141 -1.22 -14.95 -0.53
N ALA A 142 -0.38 -14.28 -1.30
CA ALA A 142 0.57 -14.91 -2.20
C ALA A 142 1.66 -15.72 -1.47
N LEU A 143 1.87 -15.46 -0.18
CA LEU A 143 2.96 -16.04 0.61
C LEU A 143 2.53 -17.27 1.41
N ARG A 144 1.22 -17.49 1.58
CA ARG A 144 0.68 -18.64 2.30
C ARG A 144 0.53 -19.92 1.46
N SER A 145 0.58 -19.80 0.14
CA SER A 145 0.36 -20.95 -0.73
C SER A 145 1.63 -21.80 -0.80
N ASN A 146 1.57 -23.05 -0.36
CA ASN A 146 2.65 -24.03 -0.50
C ASN A 146 2.92 -24.42 -1.97
N ALA A 147 2.03 -24.07 -2.88
CA ALA A 147 2.18 -24.30 -4.31
C ALA A 147 2.01 -22.97 -5.05
N VAL A 148 2.94 -22.68 -5.95
CA VAL A 148 2.85 -21.48 -6.80
C VAL A 148 1.63 -21.61 -7.72
N ALA A 149 0.67 -20.72 -7.57
CA ALA A 149 -0.53 -20.71 -8.39
C ALA A 149 -0.18 -20.41 -9.86
N LYS A 150 -0.86 -21.05 -10.80
CA LYS A 150 -0.58 -20.94 -12.25
C LYS A 150 -0.65 -19.52 -12.82
N PHE A 151 -1.31 -18.60 -12.10
CA PHE A 151 -1.41 -17.19 -12.49
C PHE A 151 -0.28 -16.30 -11.90
N ILE A 152 0.58 -16.84 -11.05
CA ILE A 152 1.78 -16.17 -10.57
C ILE A 152 2.90 -16.39 -11.59
N ARG A 153 3.44 -15.30 -12.11
CA ARG A 153 4.52 -15.33 -13.11
C ARG A 153 5.90 -15.32 -12.42
N PRO A 154 6.97 -15.72 -13.07
CA PRO A 154 8.33 -15.57 -12.54
C PRO A 154 8.63 -14.15 -12.08
N THR A 155 8.27 -13.15 -12.87
CA THR A 155 8.37 -11.72 -12.48
C THR A 155 7.62 -11.39 -11.20
N ASP A 156 6.45 -12.00 -10.97
CA ASP A 156 5.69 -11.81 -9.73
C ASP A 156 6.44 -12.38 -8.52
N LEU A 157 7.11 -13.52 -8.67
CA LEU A 157 7.91 -14.10 -7.57
C LEU A 157 9.07 -13.19 -7.18
N GLU A 158 9.74 -12.58 -8.16
CA GLU A 158 10.80 -11.60 -7.90
C GLU A 158 10.25 -10.36 -7.17
N LEU A 159 9.14 -9.81 -7.67
CA LEU A 159 8.50 -8.63 -7.06
C LEU A 159 7.98 -8.91 -5.66
N LEU A 160 7.33 -10.05 -5.44
CA LEU A 160 6.87 -10.48 -4.11
C LEU A 160 8.05 -10.69 -3.14
N SER A 161 9.15 -11.27 -3.62
CA SER A 161 10.37 -11.43 -2.83
C SER A 161 10.96 -10.07 -2.46
N ALA A 162 11.06 -9.13 -3.41
CA ALA A 162 11.53 -7.78 -3.15
C ALA A 162 10.62 -7.03 -2.16
N LEU A 163 9.30 -7.12 -2.33
CA LEU A 163 8.33 -6.56 -1.38
C LEU A 163 8.47 -7.17 0.02
N ALA A 164 8.63 -8.49 0.12
CA ALA A 164 8.80 -9.17 1.39
C ALA A 164 10.10 -8.76 2.11
N GLN A 165 11.19 -8.55 1.39
CA GLN A 165 12.46 -8.08 1.96
C GLN A 165 12.33 -6.71 2.64
N THR A 166 11.42 -5.86 2.20
CA THR A 166 11.19 -4.55 2.83
C THR A 166 10.49 -4.66 4.19
N GLN A 167 9.94 -5.82 4.56
CA GLN A 167 9.12 -6.00 5.78
C GLN A 167 9.78 -6.83 6.89
N LEU A 168 10.94 -7.41 6.68
CA LEU A 168 11.57 -8.39 7.60
C LEU A 168 11.77 -7.93 9.05
N TRP A 169 11.55 -6.65 9.35
CA TRP A 169 11.81 -6.07 10.67
C TRP A 169 10.54 -5.79 11.51
N GLU A 170 9.34 -5.86 10.95
CA GLU A 170 8.10 -5.50 11.67
C GLU A 170 7.27 -6.70 12.14
N THR A 171 7.63 -7.94 11.79
CA THR A 171 6.76 -9.11 11.95
C THR A 171 7.10 -10.04 13.11
N HIS A 172 7.53 -9.52 14.26
CA HIS A 172 7.76 -10.38 15.43
C HIS A 172 6.50 -11.07 15.99
N TYR A 173 5.28 -10.75 15.55
CA TYR A 173 4.04 -11.26 16.15
C TYR A 173 2.90 -11.65 15.20
N SER A 174 3.09 -11.75 13.88
CA SER A 174 2.01 -12.20 13.02
C SER A 174 2.30 -13.55 12.38
N TYR A 175 1.45 -14.52 12.68
CA TYR A 175 1.39 -15.82 12.03
C TYR A 175 0.98 -15.67 10.56
N GLY A 176 1.92 -15.39 9.70
CA GLY A 176 1.76 -15.21 8.26
C GLY A 176 1.97 -13.76 7.85
N LEU A 177 2.80 -13.57 6.82
CA LEU A 177 2.98 -12.26 6.20
C LEU A 177 1.61 -11.81 5.67
N PRO A 178 1.03 -10.72 6.19
CA PRO A 178 -0.17 -10.17 5.61
C PRO A 178 0.16 -9.78 4.18
N GLY A 179 -0.77 -9.94 3.25
CA GLY A 179 -0.60 -9.48 1.87
C GLY A 179 -0.51 -7.94 1.76
N MET A 180 0.10 -7.28 2.74
CA MET A 180 0.30 -5.84 2.88
C MET A 180 1.79 -5.54 2.93
N PHE A 181 2.26 -4.67 2.05
CA PHE A 181 3.67 -4.30 1.96
C PHE A 181 3.86 -2.79 2.07
N LYS A 182 4.87 -2.38 2.81
CA LYS A 182 5.29 -0.97 2.93
C LYS A 182 6.72 -0.87 2.42
N PRO A 183 6.95 -0.62 1.14
CA PRO A 183 8.29 -0.53 0.58
C PRO A 183 9.15 0.48 1.32
N LYS A 184 10.39 0.10 1.65
CA LYS A 184 11.35 0.92 2.38
C LYS A 184 12.74 0.82 1.76
N GLY A 185 13.59 1.79 2.07
CA GLY A 185 14.99 1.82 1.64
C GLY A 185 15.20 2.28 0.20
N GLN A 186 16.45 2.21 -0.24
CA GLN A 186 16.87 2.75 -1.54
C GLN A 186 16.21 2.06 -2.75
N ASP A 187 15.81 0.81 -2.60
CA ASP A 187 15.22 0.02 -3.67
C ASP A 187 13.69 0.22 -3.78
N ALA A 188 13.09 0.99 -2.88
CA ALA A 188 11.65 1.17 -2.85
C ALA A 188 11.12 1.88 -4.12
N LEU A 189 11.79 2.94 -4.57
CA LEU A 189 11.38 3.67 -5.77
C LEU A 189 11.52 2.84 -7.06
N PRO A 190 12.68 2.18 -7.33
CA PRO A 190 12.80 1.22 -8.44
C PRO A 190 11.76 0.10 -8.39
N LEU A 191 11.41 -0.38 -7.20
CA LEU A 191 10.40 -1.42 -7.04
C LEU A 191 9.00 -0.94 -7.47
N ILE A 192 8.59 0.28 -7.08
CA ILE A 192 7.33 0.88 -7.53
C ILE A 192 7.28 0.98 -9.06
N ARG A 193 8.37 1.46 -9.68
CA ARG A 193 8.48 1.52 -11.14
C ARG A 193 8.27 0.14 -11.78
N ARG A 194 8.96 -0.89 -11.29
CA ARG A 194 8.78 -2.27 -11.78
C ARG A 194 7.35 -2.79 -11.61
N LEU A 195 6.65 -2.38 -10.56
CA LEU A 195 5.22 -2.72 -10.38
C LEU A 195 4.36 -2.08 -11.47
N CYS A 196 4.62 -0.82 -11.83
CA CYS A 196 3.95 -0.16 -12.96
C CYS A 196 4.20 -0.89 -14.28
N ASP A 197 5.46 -1.32 -14.53
CA ASP A 197 5.85 -2.04 -15.75
C ASP A 197 5.08 -3.37 -15.94
N THR A 198 4.48 -3.91 -14.89
CA THR A 198 3.65 -5.12 -15.01
C THR A 198 2.31 -4.87 -15.70
N GLY A 199 1.83 -3.63 -15.82
CA GLY A 199 0.47 -3.28 -16.26
C GLY A 199 -0.63 -3.82 -15.31
N ARG A 200 -0.25 -4.11 -14.04
CA ARG A 200 -1.15 -4.72 -13.04
C ARG A 200 -1.06 -4.02 -11.68
N PHE A 201 -0.51 -2.82 -11.67
CA PHE A 201 -0.48 -1.96 -10.49
C PHE A 201 -1.65 -0.99 -10.56
N LEU A 202 -2.52 -1.06 -9.57
CA LEU A 202 -3.80 -0.34 -9.52
C LEU A 202 -3.80 0.68 -8.38
N HIS A 203 -4.52 1.76 -8.56
CA HIS A 203 -4.91 2.64 -7.47
C HIS A 203 -6.25 2.19 -6.89
N ASP A 204 -6.30 1.92 -5.58
CA ASP A 204 -7.47 1.37 -4.92
C ASP A 204 -7.93 0.01 -5.50
N ASN A 205 -9.05 -0.49 -5.02
CA ASN A 205 -9.68 -1.73 -5.47
C ASN A 205 -10.41 -1.61 -6.82
N SER A 206 -10.15 -0.56 -7.57
CA SER A 206 -10.82 -0.34 -8.86
C SER A 206 -10.07 -1.04 -9.99
N PRO A 207 -10.68 -1.97 -10.71
CA PRO A 207 -10.07 -2.64 -11.85
C PRO A 207 -9.64 -1.71 -12.98
N ASP A 208 -10.27 -0.55 -13.07
CA ASP A 208 -10.05 0.43 -14.14
C ASP A 208 -9.02 1.51 -13.76
N ALA A 209 -8.48 1.45 -12.54
CA ALA A 209 -7.54 2.44 -12.00
C ALA A 209 -6.08 1.98 -12.12
N GLU A 210 -5.66 1.51 -13.29
CA GLU A 210 -4.28 1.13 -13.57
C GLU A 210 -3.34 2.32 -13.43
N LEU A 211 -2.19 2.10 -12.79
CA LEU A 211 -1.12 3.08 -12.61
C LEU A 211 0.04 2.79 -13.55
N SER A 212 0.41 3.78 -14.33
CA SER A 212 1.60 3.80 -15.17
C SER A 212 2.68 4.70 -14.58
N TRP A 213 3.96 4.33 -14.76
CA TRP A 213 5.07 5.18 -14.31
C TRP A 213 5.22 6.39 -15.22
N SER A 214 5.35 7.57 -14.60
CA SER A 214 5.66 8.82 -15.29
C SER A 214 7.07 9.26 -14.94
N GLU A 215 7.85 9.62 -15.96
CA GLU A 215 9.18 10.23 -15.79
C GLU A 215 9.11 11.71 -15.41
N ALA A 216 7.92 12.30 -15.43
CA ALA A 216 7.72 13.67 -14.96
C ALA A 216 8.01 13.76 -13.46
N CYS A 217 8.82 14.74 -13.08
CA CYS A 217 9.16 15.01 -11.70
C CYS A 217 8.59 16.40 -11.31
N PRO A 218 7.30 16.52 -11.02
CA PRO A 218 6.71 17.81 -10.66
C PRO A 218 7.22 18.28 -9.29
N LYS A 219 7.19 19.60 -9.10
CA LYS A 219 7.33 20.21 -7.80
C LYS A 219 5.95 20.36 -7.19
N ALA A 220 5.75 19.78 -6.03
CA ALA A 220 4.50 19.93 -5.31
C ALA A 220 4.46 21.28 -4.57
N ARG A 221 3.32 21.94 -4.60
CA ARG A 221 3.00 23.13 -3.80
C ARG A 221 1.69 22.93 -3.06
N LEU A 222 1.53 23.61 -1.94
CA LEU A 222 0.27 23.64 -1.21
C LEU A 222 -0.72 24.58 -1.87
N ALA A 223 -1.97 24.16 -1.95
CA ALA A 223 -3.05 24.98 -2.47
C ALA A 223 -4.38 24.67 -1.78
N TRP A 224 -5.22 25.68 -1.65
CA TRP A 224 -6.61 25.54 -1.21
C TRP A 224 -7.49 25.32 -2.40
N ARG A 225 -8.37 24.32 -2.28
CA ARG A 225 -9.36 24.02 -3.30
C ARG A 225 -10.73 24.33 -2.81
N MET A 226 -11.45 25.07 -3.59
CA MET A 226 -12.83 25.40 -3.32
C MET A 226 -13.75 24.35 -3.91
N ALA A 227 -14.62 23.79 -3.08
CA ALA A 227 -15.72 22.94 -3.51
C ALA A 227 -16.90 23.74 -4.02
N ALA A 228 -17.90 23.07 -4.59
CA ALA A 228 -19.08 23.72 -5.17
C ALA A 228 -19.93 24.51 -4.15
N ASP A 229 -19.82 24.15 -2.85
CA ASP A 229 -20.49 24.80 -1.73
C ASP A 229 -19.66 25.95 -1.14
N GLY A 230 -18.49 26.25 -1.70
CA GLY A 230 -17.56 27.27 -1.25
C GLY A 230 -16.66 26.86 -0.09
N SER A 231 -16.81 25.65 0.43
CA SER A 231 -15.86 25.10 1.39
C SER A 231 -14.51 24.83 0.75
N GLN A 232 -13.43 24.86 1.51
CA GLN A 232 -12.09 24.69 0.99
C GLN A 232 -11.33 23.59 1.70
N SER A 233 -10.58 22.81 0.94
CA SER A 233 -9.67 21.79 1.45
C SER A 233 -8.23 22.08 1.06
N LEU A 234 -7.29 21.88 1.97
CA LEU A 234 -5.86 22.00 1.69
C LEU A 234 -5.38 20.73 0.96
N GLY A 235 -4.57 20.91 -0.07
CA GLY A 235 -4.04 19.79 -0.84
C GLY A 235 -2.72 20.15 -1.51
N PHE A 236 -2.19 19.22 -2.29
CA PHE A 236 -1.02 19.44 -3.12
C PHE A 236 -1.42 19.54 -4.58
N GLU A 237 -0.73 20.43 -5.30
CA GLU A 237 -0.84 20.57 -6.75
C GLU A 237 0.54 20.79 -7.37
N ASP A 238 0.64 20.56 -8.68
CA ASP A 238 1.83 20.92 -9.46
C ASP A 238 1.82 22.40 -9.89
N ALA A 239 2.78 22.77 -10.75
CA ALA A 239 2.88 24.13 -11.27
C ALA A 239 1.67 24.53 -12.13
N ASP A 240 1.03 23.58 -12.79
CA ASP A 240 -0.12 23.76 -13.68
C ASP A 240 -1.47 23.70 -12.93
N GLY A 241 -1.45 23.53 -11.61
CA GLY A 241 -2.64 23.44 -10.77
C GLY A 241 -3.31 22.06 -10.78
N ILE A 242 -2.61 21.04 -11.32
CA ILE A 242 -3.10 19.67 -11.32
C ILE A 242 -2.93 19.07 -9.93
N GLN A 243 -4.00 18.46 -9.43
CA GLN A 243 -3.98 17.82 -8.11
C GLN A 243 -3.02 16.64 -8.07
N LEU A 244 -2.24 16.62 -7.01
CA LEU A 244 -1.34 15.54 -6.69
C LEU A 244 -1.76 14.89 -5.37
N GLU A 245 -1.91 13.59 -5.39
CA GLU A 245 -1.98 12.77 -4.19
C GLU A 245 -0.54 12.36 -3.84
N LEU A 246 -0.05 12.75 -2.67
CA LEU A 246 1.32 12.45 -2.30
C LEU A 246 1.41 11.28 -1.32
N ARG A 247 2.48 10.49 -1.49
CA ARG A 247 2.83 9.37 -0.61
C ARG A 247 4.29 9.46 -0.20
N ALA A 248 4.55 9.31 1.08
CA ALA A 248 5.91 9.21 1.59
C ALA A 248 6.51 7.83 1.27
N LEU A 249 7.76 7.88 0.83
CA LEU A 249 8.63 6.74 0.67
C LEU A 249 9.96 7.07 1.35
N ASP A 250 10.70 6.08 1.87
CA ASP A 250 11.95 6.36 2.59
C ASP A 250 12.91 7.21 1.73
N GLY A 251 13.19 8.43 2.21
CA GLY A 251 14.08 9.37 1.52
C GLY A 251 13.52 10.00 0.24
N ALA A 252 12.25 9.73 -0.11
CA ALA A 252 11.59 10.23 -1.32
C ALA A 252 10.10 10.48 -1.07
N ALA A 253 9.44 11.09 -2.04
CA ALA A 253 7.99 11.14 -2.10
C ALA A 253 7.52 10.80 -3.52
N LEU A 254 6.38 10.13 -3.58
CA LEU A 254 5.68 9.82 -4.82
C LEU A 254 4.50 10.76 -4.99
N TRP A 255 4.21 11.11 -6.21
CA TRP A 255 2.95 11.72 -6.59
C TRP A 255 2.09 10.72 -7.36
N VAL A 256 0.80 10.81 -7.18
CA VAL A 256 -0.21 10.02 -7.88
C VAL A 256 -1.23 10.97 -8.50
N ASN A 257 -1.48 10.79 -9.78
CA ASN A 257 -2.56 11.46 -10.49
C ASN A 257 -3.60 10.42 -10.89
N THR A 258 -4.63 10.29 -10.09
CA THR A 258 -5.69 9.27 -10.30
C THR A 258 -6.52 9.53 -11.54
N ALA A 259 -6.65 10.80 -11.96
CA ALA A 259 -7.42 11.15 -13.16
C ALA A 259 -6.76 10.63 -14.46
N HIS A 260 -5.43 10.51 -14.45
CA HIS A 260 -4.65 10.05 -15.60
C HIS A 260 -4.01 8.67 -15.39
N GLY A 261 -4.25 8.02 -14.24
CA GLY A 261 -3.63 6.73 -13.92
C GLY A 261 -2.10 6.80 -13.89
N GLN A 262 -1.52 7.86 -13.35
CA GLN A 262 -0.08 8.07 -13.34
C GLN A 262 0.49 8.14 -11.92
N ILE A 263 1.69 7.61 -11.76
CA ILE A 263 2.50 7.69 -10.55
C ILE A 263 3.95 8.00 -10.91
N GLY A 264 4.63 8.79 -10.09
CA GLY A 264 6.03 9.12 -10.34
C GLY A 264 6.73 9.69 -9.12
N ALA A 265 8.01 9.98 -9.25
CA ALA A 265 8.80 10.63 -8.22
C ALA A 265 8.59 12.15 -8.21
N LEU A 266 8.61 12.76 -7.02
CA LEU A 266 8.67 14.21 -6.91
C LEU A 266 10.08 14.73 -7.15
N ALA A 267 10.19 15.95 -7.70
CA ALA A 267 11.47 16.66 -7.89
C ALA A 267 12.15 17.02 -6.56
N GLN A 268 11.38 17.07 -5.48
CA GLN A 268 11.89 17.42 -4.16
C GLN A 268 11.22 16.54 -3.08
N PRO A 269 11.96 16.16 -2.02
CA PRO A 269 11.37 15.42 -0.92
C PRO A 269 10.34 16.29 -0.20
N VAL A 270 9.27 15.67 0.27
CA VAL A 270 8.27 16.27 1.15
C VAL A 270 8.34 15.58 2.49
N GLN A 271 8.39 16.36 3.57
CA GLN A 271 8.43 15.79 4.92
C GLN A 271 7.12 15.06 5.24
N ILE A 272 7.24 13.93 5.93
CA ILE A 272 6.07 13.11 6.27
C ILE A 272 5.08 13.86 7.16
N GLU A 273 5.59 14.75 8.01
CA GLU A 273 4.80 15.61 8.87
C GLU A 273 3.93 16.58 8.07
N ALA A 274 4.46 17.13 6.97
CA ALA A 274 3.67 17.95 6.05
C ALA A 274 2.55 17.16 5.40
N LEU A 275 2.82 15.93 4.96
CA LEU A 275 1.79 15.05 4.39
C LEU A 275 0.69 14.74 5.41
N GLN A 276 1.07 14.44 6.65
CA GLN A 276 0.12 14.14 7.73
C GLN A 276 -0.75 15.34 8.07
N LEU A 277 -0.16 16.53 8.17
CA LEU A 277 -0.90 17.76 8.46
C LEU A 277 -1.88 18.11 7.33
N VAL A 278 -1.47 17.98 6.07
CA VAL A 278 -2.37 18.21 4.93
C VAL A 278 -3.51 17.19 4.89
N GLN A 279 -3.22 15.91 5.12
CA GLN A 279 -4.24 14.85 5.14
C GLN A 279 -5.23 14.98 6.31
N SER A 280 -4.79 15.54 7.43
CA SER A 280 -5.62 15.78 8.60
C SER A 280 -6.29 17.15 8.60
N ALA A 281 -5.99 18.01 7.62
CA ALA A 281 -6.57 19.35 7.54
C ALA A 281 -8.11 19.24 7.39
N PRO A 282 -8.88 19.93 8.24
CA PRO A 282 -10.32 19.95 8.12
C PRO A 282 -10.73 20.71 6.87
N GLN A 283 -11.91 20.45 6.38
CA GLN A 283 -12.56 21.28 5.40
C GLN A 283 -12.95 22.63 6.04
N VAL A 284 -12.57 23.73 5.43
CA VAL A 284 -12.76 25.07 5.94
C VAL A 284 -14.03 25.66 5.35
N ALA A 285 -14.96 26.07 6.19
CA ALA A 285 -16.18 26.72 5.72
C ALA A 285 -15.89 28.15 5.22
N PRO A 286 -16.71 28.69 4.29
CA PRO A 286 -16.46 30.03 3.72
C PRO A 286 -16.44 31.15 4.75
N ASP A 287 -17.19 31.01 5.85
CA ASP A 287 -17.28 31.96 6.96
C ASP A 287 -16.04 31.90 7.87
N GLU A 288 -15.31 30.79 7.89
CA GLU A 288 -14.09 30.61 8.68
C GLU A 288 -12.82 31.05 7.92
N ALA A 289 -12.88 31.15 6.59
CA ALA A 289 -11.71 31.38 5.74
C ALA A 289 -10.93 32.66 6.09
N ALA A 290 -11.64 33.74 6.42
CA ALA A 290 -11.02 35.02 6.79
C ALA A 290 -10.29 34.94 8.15
N ALA A 291 -10.89 34.31 9.14
CA ALA A 291 -10.28 34.13 10.46
C ALA A 291 -9.04 33.21 10.35
N LEU A 292 -9.18 32.10 9.61
CA LEU A 292 -8.07 31.19 9.38
C LEU A 292 -6.91 31.91 8.64
N ALA A 293 -7.21 32.67 7.59
CA ALA A 293 -6.18 33.41 6.84
C ALA A 293 -5.38 34.39 7.72
N ALA A 294 -6.01 34.99 8.72
CA ALA A 294 -5.38 35.92 9.66
C ALA A 294 -4.43 35.24 10.66
N GLU A 295 -4.67 33.99 10.99
CA GLU A 295 -3.92 33.25 12.01
C GLU A 295 -2.90 32.25 11.42
N MET A 296 -2.98 31.95 10.12
CA MET A 296 -2.13 30.95 9.49
C MET A 296 -0.66 31.38 9.39
N PRO A 297 0.28 30.47 9.63
CA PRO A 297 1.69 30.69 9.34
C PRO A 297 1.93 30.75 7.82
N ALA A 298 2.94 31.48 7.39
CA ALA A 298 3.31 31.60 5.98
C ALA A 298 3.88 30.30 5.38
N THR A 299 4.30 29.34 6.22
CA THR A 299 4.93 28.10 5.78
C THR A 299 4.45 26.92 6.61
N LEU A 300 4.36 25.77 5.97
CA LEU A 300 4.11 24.47 6.59
C LEU A 300 5.25 23.52 6.24
N ALA A 301 6.05 23.10 7.22
CA ALA A 301 7.18 22.20 7.06
C ALA A 301 8.12 22.59 5.87
N GLY A 302 8.42 23.89 5.75
CA GLY A 302 9.29 24.43 4.70
C GLY A 302 8.62 24.68 3.34
N LEU A 303 7.34 24.31 3.18
CA LEU A 303 6.55 24.66 2.00
C LEU A 303 5.79 25.96 2.23
N ALA A 304 5.71 26.81 1.20
CA ALA A 304 4.87 27.99 1.26
C ALA A 304 3.40 27.59 1.44
N LEU A 305 2.75 28.15 2.45
CA LEU A 305 1.34 27.87 2.78
C LEU A 305 0.50 29.09 2.37
N PRO A 306 -0.21 29.06 1.24
CA PRO A 306 -1.05 30.16 0.83
C PRO A 306 -2.25 30.29 1.78
N PRO A 307 -2.74 31.51 2.01
CA PRO A 307 -3.97 31.71 2.77
C PRO A 307 -5.16 31.13 1.98
N PRO A 308 -6.21 30.66 2.68
CA PRO A 308 -7.45 30.24 2.01
C PRO A 308 -8.09 31.43 1.29
N HIS A 309 -8.84 31.13 0.26
CA HIS A 309 -9.54 32.14 -0.52
C HIS A 309 -10.69 32.73 0.29
N VAL A 310 -10.66 34.04 0.52
CA VAL A 310 -11.74 34.76 1.22
C VAL A 310 -12.75 35.24 0.17
N ALA A 311 -13.76 34.41 -0.07
CA ALA A 311 -14.82 34.77 -1.02
C ALA A 311 -15.85 35.71 -0.38
N ARG A 312 -16.39 36.63 -1.20
CA ARG A 312 -17.53 37.44 -0.78
C ARG A 312 -18.75 36.54 -0.56
N GLN A 313 -19.46 36.79 0.52
CA GLN A 313 -20.66 36.03 0.86
C GLN A 313 -21.93 36.82 0.57
N ARG A 314 -22.92 36.16 -0.01
CA ARG A 314 -24.24 36.73 -0.31
C ARG A 314 -25.33 35.72 0.07
N ARG A 315 -26.51 36.22 0.39
CA ARG A 315 -27.72 35.40 0.59
C ARG A 315 -28.74 35.74 -0.47
N ARG A 316 -29.43 34.74 -0.99
CA ARG A 316 -30.61 34.92 -1.86
C ARG A 316 -31.59 33.76 -1.67
N ALA A 317 -32.84 33.99 -2.01
CA ALA A 317 -33.83 32.92 -2.07
C ALA A 317 -33.49 31.94 -3.20
N ALA A 318 -33.74 30.66 -2.97
CA ALA A 318 -33.63 29.65 -4.02
C ALA A 318 -34.72 29.85 -5.08
N HIS A 319 -34.34 29.82 -6.35
CA HIS A 319 -35.29 30.01 -7.45
C HIS A 319 -36.09 28.74 -7.71
N LYS A 320 -35.49 27.59 -7.57
CA LYS A 320 -36.12 26.30 -7.83
C LYS A 320 -36.06 25.42 -6.61
N ARG A 321 -37.23 24.86 -6.23
CA ARG A 321 -37.34 23.93 -5.10
C ARG A 321 -38.00 22.66 -5.57
N ILE A 322 -37.45 21.52 -5.24
CA ILE A 322 -38.01 20.22 -5.62
C ILE A 322 -37.89 19.31 -4.38
N ALA A 323 -39.00 18.70 -3.99
CA ALA A 323 -38.98 17.57 -3.07
C ALA A 323 -38.71 16.30 -3.87
N ARG A 324 -37.66 15.57 -3.55
CA ARG A 324 -37.27 14.32 -4.20
C ARG A 324 -37.47 13.17 -3.22
N LEU A 325 -38.33 12.23 -3.62
CA LEU A 325 -38.53 10.98 -2.88
C LEU A 325 -37.77 9.87 -3.58
N THR A 326 -36.83 9.26 -2.87
CA THR A 326 -36.00 8.18 -3.42
C THR A 326 -36.32 6.89 -2.67
N LEU A 327 -36.70 5.86 -3.41
CA LEU A 327 -36.81 4.50 -2.92
C LEU A 327 -35.45 3.81 -3.07
N GLY A 328 -34.87 3.37 -1.97
CA GLY A 328 -33.60 2.68 -1.89
C GLY A 328 -33.70 1.37 -1.14
N ALA A 329 -32.56 0.73 -0.97
CA ALA A 329 -32.42 -0.45 -0.15
C ALA A 329 -31.11 -0.38 0.64
N GLU A 330 -31.17 -0.49 1.93
CA GLU A 330 -29.99 -0.50 2.81
C GLU A 330 -29.79 -1.87 3.42
N SER A 331 -28.53 -2.31 3.47
CA SER A 331 -28.15 -3.54 4.14
C SER A 331 -27.93 -3.27 5.62
N ALA A 332 -28.87 -3.71 6.46
CA ALA A 332 -28.71 -3.71 7.91
C ALA A 332 -28.07 -5.01 8.37
N ARG A 333 -27.09 -4.92 9.28
CA ARG A 333 -26.55 -6.08 9.99
C ARG A 333 -27.28 -6.21 11.32
N ASP A 334 -27.87 -7.37 11.56
CA ASP A 334 -28.42 -7.69 12.88
C ASP A 334 -27.26 -7.78 13.89
N GLY A 335 -27.16 -6.80 14.79
CA GLY A 335 -26.06 -6.61 15.72
C GLY A 335 -26.03 -7.57 16.91
N TYR A 336 -26.96 -8.53 17.02
CA TYR A 336 -27.14 -9.32 18.23
C TYR A 336 -26.47 -10.68 18.25
N ARG A 337 -25.90 -11.21 17.15
CA ARG A 337 -25.17 -12.47 17.17
C ARG A 337 -23.83 -12.40 16.45
N ARG A 338 -22.77 -12.53 17.20
CA ARG A 338 -21.36 -12.41 16.79
C ARG A 338 -20.88 -13.41 15.70
N TRP A 339 -21.69 -14.42 15.36
CA TRP A 339 -21.24 -15.54 14.51
C TRP A 339 -22.14 -15.84 13.29
N ASP A 340 -23.38 -15.32 13.24
CA ASP A 340 -24.29 -15.47 12.09
C ASP A 340 -24.96 -14.13 11.76
N SER A 341 -24.20 -13.15 11.30
CA SER A 341 -24.79 -11.89 10.82
C SER A 341 -25.48 -12.10 9.48
N VAL A 342 -26.75 -12.35 9.49
CA VAL A 342 -27.58 -12.31 8.29
C VAL A 342 -27.72 -10.84 7.88
N SER A 343 -27.21 -10.50 6.70
CA SER A 343 -27.44 -9.19 6.11
C SER A 343 -28.88 -9.16 5.59
N VAL A 344 -29.72 -8.33 6.20
CA VAL A 344 -31.10 -8.10 5.75
C VAL A 344 -31.12 -6.81 4.93
N THR A 345 -31.66 -6.88 3.73
CA THR A 345 -31.88 -5.70 2.90
C THR A 345 -33.23 -5.09 3.26
N LEU A 346 -33.21 -3.89 3.81
CA LEU A 346 -34.40 -3.13 4.18
C LEU A 346 -34.75 -2.11 3.08
N PRO A 347 -35.99 -2.04 2.62
CA PRO A 347 -36.40 -0.95 1.74
C PRO A 347 -36.38 0.37 2.53
N THR A 348 -35.76 1.39 1.96
CA THR A 348 -35.66 2.72 2.55
C THR A 348 -36.36 3.73 1.67
N LEU A 349 -37.10 4.63 2.27
CA LEU A 349 -37.72 5.77 1.61
C LEU A 349 -37.06 7.03 2.14
N THR A 350 -36.37 7.74 1.24
CA THR A 350 -35.60 8.93 1.61
C THR A 350 -36.22 10.16 0.99
N LEU A 351 -36.62 11.14 1.79
CA LEU A 351 -37.05 12.46 1.33
C LEU A 351 -35.86 13.42 1.37
N ARG A 352 -35.56 14.03 0.24
CA ARG A 352 -34.56 15.10 0.12
C ARG A 352 -35.18 16.32 -0.55
N PHE A 353 -34.62 17.47 -0.24
CA PHE A 353 -35.01 18.72 -0.88
C PHE A 353 -33.88 19.20 -1.80
N VAL A 354 -34.23 19.66 -2.98
CA VAL A 354 -33.27 20.19 -3.95
C VAL A 354 -33.57 21.67 -4.18
N TYR A 355 -32.60 22.51 -3.82
CA TYR A 355 -32.64 23.96 -3.99
C TYR A 355 -31.63 24.36 -5.05
N ASP A 356 -32.09 24.82 -6.22
CA ASP A 356 -31.23 25.19 -7.35
C ASP A 356 -30.16 24.13 -7.67
N GLY A 357 -30.53 22.84 -7.58
CA GLY A 357 -29.64 21.72 -7.86
C GLY A 357 -28.89 21.18 -6.65
N GLN A 358 -28.88 21.87 -5.52
CA GLN A 358 -28.24 21.40 -4.28
C GLN A 358 -29.20 20.53 -3.46
N GLU A 359 -28.80 19.31 -3.18
CA GLU A 359 -29.55 18.35 -2.38
C GLU A 359 -29.27 18.57 -0.90
N VAL A 360 -30.30 18.70 -0.08
CA VAL A 360 -30.21 18.88 1.38
C VAL A 360 -31.25 18.02 2.10
N TRP A 361 -30.97 17.67 3.35
CA TRP A 361 -31.90 17.00 4.24
C TRP A 361 -32.68 18.03 5.08
N GLU A 362 -33.78 17.58 5.64
CA GLU A 362 -34.47 18.34 6.67
C GLU A 362 -33.51 18.50 7.88
N GLY A 363 -33.31 19.74 8.33
CA GLY A 363 -32.40 20.07 9.45
C GLY A 363 -30.96 20.40 9.03
N ASP A 364 -30.53 20.15 7.80
CA ASP A 364 -29.23 20.62 7.34
C ASP A 364 -29.17 22.17 7.31
N ALA A 365 -27.97 22.71 7.30
CA ALA A 365 -27.75 24.13 7.05
C ALA A 365 -28.24 24.55 5.66
N ASP A 366 -28.51 25.85 5.48
CA ASP A 366 -28.86 26.38 4.16
C ASP A 366 -27.77 26.02 3.13
N PRO A 367 -28.17 25.50 1.94
CA PRO A 367 -27.21 25.09 0.94
C PRO A 367 -26.46 26.29 0.36
N ARG A 368 -25.20 26.05 0.02
CA ARG A 368 -24.31 27.08 -0.54
C ARG A 368 -23.93 26.69 -1.96
N VAL A 369 -23.74 27.69 -2.81
CA VAL A 369 -23.23 27.53 -4.19
C VAL A 369 -22.20 28.61 -4.46
N VAL A 370 -21.25 28.34 -5.35
CA VAL A 370 -20.31 29.34 -5.83
C VAL A 370 -20.80 29.89 -7.15
N GLU A 371 -21.09 31.21 -7.19
CA GLU A 371 -21.51 31.96 -8.35
C GLU A 371 -20.58 33.18 -8.56
N ASN A 372 -19.99 33.31 -9.73
CA ASN A 372 -19.13 34.46 -10.05
C ASN A 372 -18.06 34.77 -9.00
N ASN A 373 -17.42 33.75 -8.44
CA ASN A 373 -16.42 33.86 -7.36
C ASN A 373 -16.96 34.40 -6.02
N GLU A 374 -18.29 34.36 -5.83
CA GLU A 374 -18.96 34.66 -4.55
C GLU A 374 -19.58 33.36 -4.01
N VAL A 375 -19.60 33.22 -2.68
CA VAL A 375 -20.36 32.13 -2.03
C VAL A 375 -21.77 32.61 -1.72
N VAL A 376 -22.74 32.01 -2.38
CA VAL A 376 -24.16 32.36 -2.24
C VAL A 376 -24.86 31.33 -1.35
N THR A 377 -25.37 31.74 -0.21
CA THR A 377 -26.25 30.93 0.65
C THR A 377 -27.68 31.01 0.11
N LEU A 378 -28.26 29.87 -0.23
CA LEU A 378 -29.62 29.77 -0.73
C LEU A 378 -30.57 29.67 0.47
N THR A 379 -31.27 30.77 0.79
CA THR A 379 -32.20 30.76 1.90
C THR A 379 -33.44 29.93 1.57
N ARG A 380 -33.83 29.10 2.51
CA ARG A 380 -35.08 28.33 2.46
C ARG A 380 -36.19 29.21 3.01
N ASP A 381 -37.16 29.60 2.19
CA ASP A 381 -38.40 30.18 2.74
C ASP A 381 -39.18 29.00 3.37
N HIS A 382 -39.45 29.07 4.61
CA HIS A 382 -40.25 28.09 5.35
C HIS A 382 -41.74 28.31 5.09
#